data_f59db567d1ec51d742ae24584452cdd3
#
_entry.id   f59db567d1ec51d742ae24584452cdd3
#
_cell.length_a   1.000
_cell.length_b   1.000
_cell.length_c   1.000
_cell.angle_alpha   90.00
_cell.angle_beta   90.00
_cell.angle_gamma   90.00
#
_symmetry.space_group_name_H-M   'P 1'
#
loop_
_entity.id
_entity.type
_entity.pdbx_description
1 polymer ?
#
loop_
_entity_poly.entity_id
_entity_poly.type
_entity_poly.pdbx_seq_one_letter_code
_entity_poly.pdbx_strand_id
1 'polypeptide(L)'
;AAKREFLALPKEIQQQFSTDLNAVCQDETPFSDFKELSSSVGKGAIELIENGSPAYRTIYCAKYMDTVFILHAFTKTTNGVDRKAMDTASKRYKDMMEEVRSAEREAKAQARQAPKSGKKTQRKRKRR
;
A
#
# COMPACT_ATOMS: atom_id res chain seq x y z
N ALA A 1 -9.47 1.17 9.57
CA ALA A 1 -9.21 2.60 9.72
C ALA A 1 -8.91 3.27 8.38
N ALA A 2 -7.90 2.81 7.67
CA ALA A 2 -7.54 3.43 6.38
C ALA A 2 -8.66 3.30 5.34
N LYS A 3 -9.32 2.16 5.30
CA LYS A 3 -10.43 1.96 4.38
C LYS A 3 -11.57 2.93 4.65
N ARG A 4 -11.90 3.13 5.92
CA ARG A 4 -12.94 4.06 6.32
C ARG A 4 -12.56 5.49 5.91
N GLU A 5 -11.33 5.86 6.12
CA GLU A 5 -10.82 7.17 5.75
C GLU A 5 -10.93 7.40 4.25
N PHE A 6 -10.56 6.39 3.47
CA PHE A 6 -10.64 6.48 2.01
C PHE A 6 -12.10 6.67 1.57
N LEU A 7 -13.01 5.91 2.16
CA LEU A 7 -14.43 5.99 1.82
C LEU A 7 -15.09 7.28 2.31
N ALA A 8 -14.42 8.01 3.20
CA ALA A 8 -14.90 9.31 3.66
C ALA A 8 -14.52 10.45 2.72
N LEU A 9 -13.62 10.20 1.75
CA LEU A 9 -13.29 11.20 0.74
C LEU A 9 -14.49 11.42 -0.18
N PRO A 10 -14.58 12.60 -0.84
CA PRO A 10 -15.64 12.81 -1.84
C PRO A 10 -15.57 11.72 -2.92
N LYS A 11 -16.72 11.36 -3.46
CA LYS A 11 -16.81 10.29 -4.45
C LYS A 11 -15.89 10.50 -5.65
N GLU A 12 -15.80 11.71 -6.13
CA GLU A 12 -14.93 12.04 -7.27
C GLU A 12 -13.48 11.75 -6.96
N ILE A 13 -13.06 12.06 -5.74
CA ILE A 13 -11.70 11.82 -5.29
C ILE A 13 -11.46 10.33 -5.09
N GLN A 14 -12.44 9.62 -4.53
CA GLN A 14 -12.35 8.17 -4.42
C GLN A 14 -12.16 7.53 -5.79
N GLN A 15 -12.90 7.96 -6.79
CA GLN A 15 -12.78 7.43 -8.15
C GLN A 15 -11.42 7.74 -8.75
N GLN A 16 -10.94 8.97 -8.56
CA GLN A 16 -9.64 9.38 -9.06
C GLN A 16 -8.53 8.52 -8.46
N PHE A 17 -8.49 8.42 -7.14
CA PHE A 17 -7.45 7.66 -6.47
C PHE A 17 -7.60 6.15 -6.68
N SER A 18 -8.84 5.65 -6.84
CA SER A 18 -9.06 4.25 -7.17
C SER A 18 -8.48 3.91 -8.55
N THR A 19 -8.64 4.82 -9.51
CA THR A 19 -8.05 4.66 -10.83
C THR A 19 -6.52 4.61 -10.73
N ASP A 20 -5.95 5.49 -9.90
CA ASP A 20 -4.49 5.49 -9.66
C ASP A 20 -4.03 4.18 -9.05
N LEU A 21 -4.73 3.69 -8.03
CA LEU A 21 -4.35 2.45 -7.35
C LEU A 21 -4.51 1.25 -8.28
N ASN A 22 -5.52 1.26 -9.14
CA ASN A 22 -5.68 0.22 -10.13
C ASN A 22 -4.53 0.19 -11.12
N ALA A 23 -4.06 1.35 -11.57
CA ALA A 23 -2.89 1.43 -12.43
C ALA A 23 -1.66 0.84 -11.74
N VAL A 24 -1.47 1.16 -10.46
CA VAL A 24 -0.37 0.62 -9.66
C VAL A 24 -0.46 -0.89 -9.57
N CYS A 25 -1.66 -1.44 -9.41
CA CYS A 25 -1.86 -2.89 -9.38
C CYS A 25 -1.42 -3.56 -10.69
N GLN A 26 -1.42 -2.82 -11.78
CA GLN A 26 -1.00 -3.30 -13.09
C GLN A 26 0.44 -2.90 -13.42
N ASP A 27 1.20 -2.54 -12.40
CA ASP A 27 2.60 -2.11 -12.52
C ASP A 27 2.75 -0.85 -13.38
N GLU A 28 1.73 -0.01 -13.38
CA GLU A 28 1.74 1.27 -14.10
C GLU A 28 1.86 2.41 -13.13
N THR A 29 2.29 3.56 -13.65
CA THR A 29 2.44 4.78 -12.85
C THR A 29 1.06 5.40 -12.59
N PRO A 30 0.82 5.95 -11.38
CA PRO A 30 -0.43 6.66 -11.13
C PRO A 30 -0.62 7.85 -12.07
N PHE A 31 -1.87 8.21 -12.33
CA PHE A 31 -2.21 9.37 -13.17
C PHE A 31 -2.11 10.68 -12.40
N SER A 32 -2.48 10.66 -11.11
CA SER A 32 -2.35 11.83 -10.24
C SER A 32 -0.90 12.11 -9.91
N ASP A 33 -0.61 13.33 -9.47
CA ASP A 33 0.70 13.66 -8.94
C ASP A 33 0.97 12.76 -7.72
N PHE A 34 2.23 12.44 -7.51
CA PHE A 34 2.59 11.61 -6.37
C PHE A 34 3.97 11.97 -5.87
N LYS A 35 4.26 11.55 -4.65
CA LYS A 35 5.52 11.83 -3.97
C LYS A 35 5.94 10.60 -3.18
N GLU A 36 7.22 10.28 -3.25
CA GLU A 36 7.76 9.18 -2.46
C GLU A 36 7.98 9.63 -1.02
N LEU A 37 7.59 8.78 -0.08
CA LEU A 37 7.68 9.05 1.36
C LEU A 37 8.62 8.06 2.04
N SER A 38 9.69 7.66 1.38
CA SER A 38 10.61 6.66 1.92
C SER A 38 11.24 7.10 3.23
N SER A 39 11.55 8.38 3.38
CA SER A 39 12.18 8.91 4.59
C SER A 39 11.20 9.15 5.72
N SER A 40 10.01 9.65 5.40
CA SER A 40 9.06 10.07 6.43
C SER A 40 8.13 8.96 6.90
N VAL A 41 7.84 7.99 6.04
CA VAL A 41 6.93 6.89 6.36
C VAL A 41 7.66 5.55 6.29
N GLY A 42 8.23 5.23 5.15
CA GLY A 42 8.95 3.97 4.99
C GLY A 42 9.16 3.64 3.53
N LYS A 43 10.04 2.71 3.28
CA LYS A 43 10.45 2.31 1.94
C LYS A 43 9.24 1.83 1.13
N GLY A 44 9.03 2.42 -0.02
CA GLY A 44 7.94 2.06 -0.92
C GLY A 44 6.64 2.81 -0.65
N ALA A 45 6.57 3.65 0.40
CA ALA A 45 5.38 4.44 0.67
C ALA A 45 5.29 5.60 -0.32
N ILE A 46 4.10 5.81 -0.85
CA ILE A 46 3.85 6.85 -1.86
C ILE A 46 2.58 7.61 -1.49
N GLU A 47 2.63 8.91 -1.68
CA GLU A 47 1.49 9.79 -1.43
C GLU A 47 0.90 10.24 -2.77
N LEU A 48 -0.37 9.91 -3.00
CA LEU A 48 -1.12 10.44 -4.14
C LEU A 48 -1.64 11.83 -3.76
N ILE A 49 -1.58 12.76 -4.71
CA ILE A 49 -1.80 14.17 -4.45
C ILE A 49 -2.89 14.71 -5.36
N GLU A 50 -3.90 15.31 -4.77
CA GLU A 50 -4.89 16.11 -5.47
C GLU A 50 -4.89 17.49 -4.84
N ASN A 51 -4.34 18.47 -5.55
CA ASN A 51 -4.27 19.86 -5.09
C ASN A 51 -5.49 20.62 -5.57
N GLY A 52 -6.41 20.85 -4.67
CA GLY A 52 -7.57 21.65 -4.92
C GLY A 52 -7.90 22.43 -3.67
N SER A 53 -9.11 22.92 -3.58
CA SER A 53 -9.63 23.57 -2.39
C SER A 53 -10.95 22.91 -2.04
N PRO A 54 -10.93 21.87 -1.17
CA PRO A 54 -9.77 21.37 -0.39
C PRO A 54 -8.86 20.44 -1.16
N ALA A 55 -7.66 20.22 -0.61
CA ALA A 55 -6.70 19.28 -1.16
C ALA A 55 -6.85 17.92 -0.48
N TYR A 56 -6.59 16.85 -1.22
CA TYR A 56 -6.77 15.48 -0.73
C TYR A 56 -5.50 14.66 -0.92
N ARG A 57 -5.30 13.70 -0.04
CA ARG A 57 -4.11 12.84 -0.05
C ARG A 57 -4.49 11.40 0.26
N THR A 58 -3.82 10.46 -0.38
CA THR A 58 -3.88 9.04 -0.02
C THR A 58 -2.46 8.50 -0.03
N ILE A 59 -2.06 7.87 1.08
CA ILE A 59 -0.74 7.27 1.21
C ILE A 59 -0.90 5.77 1.11
N TYR A 60 -0.11 5.14 0.25
CA TYR A 60 -0.17 3.70 0.02
C TYR A 60 1.22 3.10 -0.10
N CYS A 61 1.30 1.78 -0.01
CA CYS A 61 2.50 1.02 -0.31
C CYS A 61 2.09 -0.19 -1.13
N ALA A 62 2.74 -0.38 -2.28
CA ALA A 62 2.43 -1.48 -3.19
C ALA A 62 3.67 -2.37 -3.42
N LYS A 63 4.64 -2.31 -2.51
CA LYS A 63 5.93 -2.97 -2.69
C LYS A 63 5.92 -4.43 -2.27
N TYR A 64 5.01 -4.83 -1.39
CA TYR A 64 5.08 -6.13 -0.74
C TYR A 64 3.85 -6.97 -1.04
N MET A 65 4.05 -8.29 -1.20
CA MET A 65 2.98 -9.30 -1.30
C MET A 65 2.03 -9.09 -2.48
N ASP A 66 2.48 -8.42 -3.54
CA ASP A 66 1.64 -8.08 -4.71
C ASP A 66 0.31 -7.47 -4.28
N THR A 67 0.35 -6.68 -3.22
CA THR A 67 -0.83 -6.09 -2.59
C THR A 67 -0.64 -4.59 -2.46
N VAL A 68 -1.71 -3.84 -2.69
CA VAL A 68 -1.72 -2.41 -2.43
C VAL A 68 -2.28 -2.18 -1.03
N PHE A 69 -1.45 -1.66 -0.13
CA PHE A 69 -1.85 -1.33 1.23
C PHE A 69 -2.14 0.17 1.30
N ILE A 70 -3.36 0.54 1.64
CA ILE A 70 -3.70 1.94 1.90
C ILE A 70 -3.35 2.24 3.35
N LEU A 71 -2.44 3.18 3.56
CA LEU A 71 -1.95 3.51 4.89
C LEU A 71 -2.74 4.66 5.53
N HIS A 72 -3.14 5.64 4.74
CA HIS A 72 -3.87 6.78 5.27
C HIS A 72 -4.52 7.55 4.12
N ALA A 73 -5.72 8.06 4.33
CA ALA A 73 -6.39 8.92 3.37
C ALA A 73 -6.98 10.10 4.15
N PHE A 74 -6.77 11.32 3.66
CA PHE A 74 -7.14 12.49 4.45
C PHE A 74 -7.29 13.73 3.59
N THR A 75 -7.98 14.72 4.16
CA THR A 75 -8.06 16.06 3.58
C THR A 75 -6.89 16.86 4.14
N LYS A 76 -6.10 17.45 3.26
CA LYS A 76 -4.95 18.22 3.71
C LYS A 76 -5.39 19.64 4.03
N THR A 77 -5.22 20.04 5.28
CA THR A 77 -5.66 21.34 5.79
C THR A 77 -4.52 22.24 6.19
N THR A 78 -3.28 21.76 6.16
CA THR A 78 -2.11 22.52 6.54
C THR A 78 -1.23 22.84 5.36
N ASN A 79 -0.45 23.90 5.47
CA ASN A 79 0.59 24.18 4.50
C ASN A 79 1.82 23.34 4.84
N GLY A 80 2.55 22.92 3.83
CA GLY A 80 3.74 22.11 4.05
C GLY A 80 3.41 20.69 4.48
N VAL A 81 4.30 20.09 5.25
CA VAL A 81 4.14 18.70 5.68
C VAL A 81 3.11 18.60 6.81
N ASP A 82 2.16 17.69 6.65
CA ASP A 82 1.19 17.37 7.70
C ASP A 82 1.81 16.30 8.61
N ARG A 83 2.40 16.71 9.71
CA ARG A 83 3.11 15.80 10.61
C ARG A 83 2.22 14.75 11.22
N LYS A 84 1.00 15.14 11.58
CA LYS A 84 0.05 14.21 12.18
C LYS A 84 -0.29 13.08 11.19
N ALA A 85 -0.51 13.45 9.93
CA ALA A 85 -0.79 12.46 8.89
C ALA A 85 0.41 11.57 8.65
N MET A 86 1.62 12.13 8.67
CA MET A 86 2.84 11.34 8.51
C MET A 86 3.03 10.37 9.67
N ASP A 87 2.75 10.80 10.89
CA ASP A 87 2.86 9.93 12.07
C ASP A 87 1.87 8.77 11.98
N THR A 88 0.63 9.05 11.57
CA THR A 88 -0.38 8.02 11.38
C THR A 88 0.05 7.02 10.32
N ALA A 89 0.50 7.51 9.17
CA ALA A 89 0.94 6.65 8.08
C ALA A 89 2.17 5.82 8.49
N SER A 90 3.10 6.42 9.21
CA SER A 90 4.31 5.74 9.67
C SER A 90 3.96 4.60 10.62
N LYS A 91 3.05 4.83 11.54
CA LYS A 91 2.60 3.80 12.47
C LYS A 91 1.95 2.65 11.72
N ARG A 92 1.08 2.95 10.77
CA ARG A 92 0.39 1.93 9.98
C ARG A 92 1.36 1.20 9.06
N TYR A 93 2.39 1.88 8.59
CA TYR A 93 3.44 1.23 7.82
C TYR A 93 4.15 0.16 8.65
N LYS A 94 4.44 0.46 9.91
CA LYS A 94 5.06 -0.52 10.81
C LYS A 94 4.14 -1.72 11.02
N ASP A 95 2.85 -1.47 11.21
CA ASP A 95 1.87 -2.55 11.37
C ASP A 95 1.82 -3.40 10.10
N MET A 96 1.83 -2.77 8.94
CA MET A 96 1.87 -3.47 7.65
C MET A 96 3.12 -4.35 7.55
N MET A 97 4.28 -3.83 7.92
CA MET A 97 5.53 -4.59 7.85
C MET A 97 5.53 -5.79 8.79
N GLU A 98 4.88 -5.68 9.94
CA GLU A 98 4.69 -6.81 10.84
C GLU A 98 3.89 -7.91 10.15
N GLU A 99 2.81 -7.51 9.48
CA GLU A 99 1.97 -8.43 8.72
C GLU A 99 2.75 -9.11 7.61
N VAL A 100 3.54 -8.34 6.87
CA VAL A 100 4.37 -8.84 5.77
C VAL A 100 5.38 -9.86 6.29
N ARG A 101 6.07 -9.54 7.39
CA ARG A 101 7.06 -10.45 7.98
C ARG A 101 6.41 -11.72 8.51
N SER A 102 5.24 -11.58 9.11
CA SER A 102 4.49 -12.72 9.63
C SER A 102 4.09 -13.66 8.49
N ALA A 103 3.59 -13.10 7.39
CA ALA A 103 3.21 -13.89 6.22
C ALA A 103 4.43 -14.58 5.60
N GLU A 104 5.56 -13.90 5.55
CA GLU A 104 6.80 -14.49 5.03
C GLU A 104 7.28 -15.64 5.88
N ARG A 105 7.22 -15.49 7.21
CA ARG A 105 7.60 -16.55 8.13
C ARG A 105 6.69 -17.76 7.97
N GLU A 106 5.39 -17.51 7.85
CA GLU A 106 4.40 -18.55 7.67
C GLU A 106 4.61 -19.31 6.36
N ALA A 107 4.89 -18.58 5.28
CA ALA A 107 5.16 -19.19 3.99
C ALA A 107 6.41 -20.07 4.05
N LYS A 108 7.45 -19.63 4.74
CA LYS A 108 8.67 -20.43 4.93
C LYS A 108 8.40 -21.67 5.75
N ALA A 109 7.62 -21.53 6.81
CA ALA A 109 7.27 -22.68 7.66
C ALA A 109 6.48 -23.72 6.86
N GLN A 110 5.52 -23.28 6.06
CA GLN A 110 4.74 -24.17 5.22
C GLN A 110 5.61 -24.86 4.18
N ALA A 111 6.54 -24.13 3.60
CA ALA A 111 7.45 -24.69 2.61
C ALA A 111 8.34 -25.78 3.23
N ARG A 112 8.78 -25.59 4.48
CA ARG A 112 9.58 -26.60 5.18
C ARG A 112 8.77 -27.84 5.53
N GLN A 113 7.48 -27.68 5.78
CA GLN A 113 6.60 -28.77 6.17
C GLN A 113 5.95 -29.48 4.99
N ALA A 114 6.11 -28.92 3.79
CA ALA A 114 5.51 -29.49 2.60
C ALA A 114 6.06 -30.91 2.35
N PRO A 115 5.22 -31.86 1.93
CA PRO A 115 5.70 -33.21 1.61
C PRO A 115 6.74 -33.17 0.51
N LYS A 116 7.75 -33.98 0.66
CA LYS A 116 8.80 -34.06 -0.35
C LYS A 116 8.43 -34.90 -1.57
N SER A 117 7.41 -35.69 -1.44
CA SER A 117 6.91 -36.49 -2.55
C SER A 117 6.07 -35.59 -3.47
N GLY A 118 6.08 -35.73 -4.20
CA GLY A 118 5.47 -35.01 -4.92
C GLY A 118 5.47 -34.06 -5.66
N LYS A 119 5.88 -34.36 -5.15
CA LYS A 119 6.04 -33.90 -5.53
C LYS A 119 6.14 -33.66 -6.49
N LYS A 120 6.12 -33.60 -6.60
CA LYS A 120 6.28 -33.46 -7.14
C LYS A 120 5.98 -33.14 -8.05
N THR A 121 5.87 -33.02 -8.27
CA THR A 121 5.60 -32.73 -8.85
C THR A 121 5.32 -31.90 -9.53
N GLN A 122 5.40 -31.45 -9.52
CA GLN A 122 5.20 -30.76 -9.68
C GLN A 122 5.40 -29.86 -10.29
N ARG A 123 5.56 -29.58 -10.37
CA ARG A 123 5.75 -28.81 -10.34
C ARG A 123 5.92 -28.18 -11.24
N LYS A 124 5.97 -27.99 -11.47
CA LYS A 124 6.10 -27.45 -11.69
C LYS A 124 5.78 -26.65 -12.27
N ARG A 125 5.58 -26.46 -12.21
CA ARG A 125 5.25 -25.78 -12.15
C ARG A 125 5.37 -24.89 -12.46
N LYS A 126 5.59 -24.47 -12.29
CA LYS A 126 5.68 -23.76 -11.96
C LYS A 126 6.14 -23.09 -12.13
N ARG A 127 6.20 -22.91 -12.15
CA ARG A 127 6.60 -22.41 -11.80
C ARG A 127 6.98 -21.99 -12.12
N ARG A 128 6.91 -21.70 -12.14
CA ARG A 128 7.12 -21.38 -11.89
C ARG A 128 7.30 -21.11 -12.14
#